data_ce364ec6449b8abd4a7ca8b8dd3fd99f
#
_entry.id   ce364ec6449b8abd4a7ca8b8dd3fd99f
#
_cell.length_a   1.000
_cell.length_b   1.000
_cell.length_c   1.000
_cell.angle_alpha   90.00
_cell.angle_beta   90.00
_cell.angle_gamma   90.00
#
_symmetry.space_group_name_H-M   'P 1'
#
loop_
_entity.id
_entity.type
_entity.pdbx_description
1 polymer ?
#
loop_
_entity_poly.entity_id
_entity_poly.type
_entity_poly.pdbx_seq_one_letter_code
_entity_poly.pdbx_strand_id
1 'polypeptide(L)'
;MLPKKQKKKKRLIAICYDFDGTLSPRNMQEDTIFKEYKIKPESFWREVSRSTKDEEYDKALCYLNKLIFDSRFQKKPLTKNRLGMFAKKLQYCPGVAGYLPRINRYVENEAASHGLNVKVEHYIISSGMKSILDKMSIRKYFKAIYACEYEYGKDKAPMGVKSVVNDAMKTQCLFRISKGKIGLHENVNERIKKGAFRIPFSQMIYIGDGDTDIPSMTVARKYGGHAIAVYPPGQKAKKRTMGIFHDGRAAYVAAADYSRGSKLEQILKTILKDTIEKIANCQRGRE
;
A
#
# COMPACT_ATOMS: atom_id res chain seq x y z
N MET A 1 -19.22 31.18 -33.25
CA MET A 1 -18.26 30.13 -32.80
C MET A 1 -18.35 30.01 -31.28
N LEU A 2 -18.88 28.90 -30.77
CA LEU A 2 -18.89 28.63 -29.34
C LEU A 2 -17.45 28.39 -28.84
N PRO A 3 -16.99 28.96 -27.70
CA PRO A 3 -15.66 28.75 -27.20
C PRO A 3 -15.49 27.26 -26.87
N LYS A 4 -14.45 26.62 -27.44
CA LYS A 4 -14.04 25.25 -27.11
C LYS A 4 -13.81 25.20 -25.59
N LYS A 5 -14.68 24.48 -24.83
CA LYS A 5 -14.46 24.17 -23.42
C LYS A 5 -13.05 23.59 -23.26
N GLN A 6 -12.10 24.36 -22.76
CA GLN A 6 -10.78 23.86 -22.39
C GLN A 6 -10.99 22.70 -21.42
N LYS A 7 -10.57 21.50 -21.78
CA LYS A 7 -10.59 20.34 -20.87
C LYS A 7 -9.71 20.68 -19.66
N LYS A 8 -10.34 20.94 -18.51
CA LYS A 8 -9.64 21.20 -17.24
C LYS A 8 -8.60 20.11 -17.01
N LYS A 9 -7.35 20.49 -16.80
CA LYS A 9 -6.21 19.57 -16.58
C LYS A 9 -6.52 18.68 -15.39
N LYS A 10 -6.58 17.38 -15.60
CA LYS A 10 -6.83 16.36 -14.56
C LYS A 10 -5.70 16.41 -13.51
N ARG A 11 -6.05 16.60 -12.25
CA ARG A 11 -5.16 16.52 -11.10
C ARG A 11 -5.34 15.19 -10.40
N LEU A 12 -4.29 14.69 -9.76
CA LEU A 12 -4.29 13.38 -9.12
C LEU A 12 -3.85 13.50 -7.67
N ILE A 13 -4.53 12.75 -6.79
CA ILE A 13 -4.09 12.48 -5.43
C ILE A 13 -3.80 10.98 -5.35
N ALA A 14 -2.67 10.60 -4.75
CA ALA A 14 -2.34 9.20 -4.50
C ALA A 14 -2.61 8.84 -3.05
N ILE A 15 -3.30 7.72 -2.82
CA ILE A 15 -3.36 7.08 -1.52
C ILE A 15 -2.65 5.73 -1.62
N CYS A 16 -1.56 5.61 -0.88
CA CYS A 16 -0.71 4.43 -0.84
C CYS A 16 -0.96 3.68 0.46
N TYR A 17 -1.20 2.40 0.37
CA TYR A 17 -1.50 1.54 1.51
C TYR A 17 -0.48 0.42 1.63
N ASP A 18 -0.03 0.12 2.84
CA ASP A 18 0.37 -1.24 3.14
C ASP A 18 -0.86 -2.16 3.11
N PHE A 19 -0.66 -3.48 3.12
CA PHE A 19 -1.78 -4.42 3.10
C PHE A 19 -1.99 -5.11 4.44
N ASP A 20 -0.97 -5.81 4.93
CA ASP A 20 -1.02 -6.61 6.15
C ASP A 20 -0.99 -5.71 7.39
N GLY A 21 -1.98 -5.81 8.27
CA GLY A 21 -2.15 -4.89 9.41
C GLY A 21 -2.81 -3.56 9.04
N THR A 22 -2.98 -3.26 7.75
CA THR A 22 -3.52 -2.00 7.22
C THR A 22 -4.88 -2.21 6.56
N LEU A 23 -4.95 -2.86 5.40
CA LEU A 23 -6.21 -3.23 4.72
C LEU A 23 -6.73 -4.60 5.18
N SER A 24 -5.84 -5.46 5.66
CA SER A 24 -6.11 -6.75 6.29
C SER A 24 -5.74 -6.67 7.77
N PRO A 25 -6.49 -7.34 8.69
CA PRO A 25 -6.21 -7.25 10.12
C PRO A 25 -4.93 -8.02 10.56
N ARG A 26 -4.36 -8.85 9.70
CA ARG A 26 -3.16 -9.67 9.95
C ARG A 26 -2.43 -9.99 8.65
N ASN A 27 -1.31 -10.71 8.75
CA ASN A 27 -0.56 -11.12 7.57
C ASN A 27 -1.41 -12.03 6.67
N MET A 28 -1.41 -11.76 5.36
CA MET A 28 -2.20 -12.53 4.38
C MET A 28 -1.84 -14.03 4.38
N GLN A 29 -0.58 -14.39 4.69
CA GLN A 29 -0.12 -15.76 4.75
C GLN A 29 -0.87 -16.56 5.82
N GLU A 30 -1.25 -15.91 6.93
CA GLU A 30 -1.93 -16.54 8.06
C GLU A 30 -3.35 -16.96 7.69
N ASP A 31 -4.07 -16.13 6.95
CA ASP A 31 -5.44 -16.44 6.51
C ASP A 31 -5.49 -17.38 5.30
N THR A 32 -4.39 -17.51 4.57
CA THR A 32 -4.33 -18.22 3.29
C THR A 32 -3.43 -19.44 3.36
N ILE A 33 -2.14 -19.25 3.20
CA ILE A 33 -1.14 -20.30 3.07
C ILE A 33 -1.08 -21.15 4.34
N PHE A 34 -0.99 -20.51 5.50
CA PHE A 34 -0.77 -21.25 6.75
C PHE A 34 -1.99 -22.12 7.12
N LYS A 35 -3.21 -21.66 6.84
CA LYS A 35 -4.41 -22.50 7.01
C LYS A 35 -4.41 -23.70 6.08
N GLU A 36 -4.02 -23.51 4.82
CA GLU A 36 -4.00 -24.58 3.81
C GLU A 36 -2.95 -25.66 4.13
N TYR A 37 -1.78 -25.25 4.64
CA TYR A 37 -0.66 -26.14 4.96
C TYR A 37 -0.59 -26.51 6.45
N LYS A 38 -1.58 -26.16 7.25
CA LYS A 38 -1.66 -26.43 8.69
C LYS A 38 -0.42 -25.94 9.45
N ILE A 39 0.07 -24.76 9.10
CA ILE A 39 1.24 -24.13 9.72
C ILE A 39 0.76 -23.24 10.87
N LYS A 40 1.42 -23.35 12.02
CA LYS A 40 1.22 -22.43 13.15
C LYS A 40 1.94 -21.10 12.87
N PRO A 41 1.25 -19.96 12.76
CA PRO A 41 1.86 -18.68 12.42
C PRO A 41 3.03 -18.31 13.33
N GLU A 42 2.86 -18.50 14.64
CA GLU A 42 3.87 -18.13 15.63
C GLU A 42 5.18 -18.92 15.45
N SER A 43 5.10 -20.21 15.09
CA SER A 43 6.27 -21.04 14.82
C SER A 43 7.01 -20.55 13.58
N PHE A 44 6.28 -20.33 12.48
CA PHE A 44 6.86 -19.87 11.23
C PHE A 44 7.54 -18.49 11.38
N TRP A 45 6.84 -17.53 11.95
CA TRP A 45 7.40 -16.21 12.14
C TRP A 45 8.54 -16.15 13.14
N ARG A 46 8.57 -17.06 14.13
CA ARG A 46 9.73 -17.22 15.04
C ARG A 46 10.96 -17.73 14.29
N GLU A 47 10.81 -18.71 13.40
CA GLU A 47 11.89 -19.21 12.55
C GLU A 47 12.43 -18.12 11.62
N VAL A 48 11.54 -17.35 10.97
CA VAL A 48 11.93 -16.19 10.15
C VAL A 48 12.71 -15.18 10.99
N SER A 49 12.21 -14.84 12.19
CA SER A 49 12.85 -13.86 13.06
C SER A 49 14.23 -14.33 13.56
N ARG A 50 14.40 -15.65 13.78
CA ARG A 50 15.69 -16.23 14.14
C ARG A 50 16.69 -16.11 12.99
N SER A 51 16.32 -16.53 11.78
CA SER A 51 17.20 -16.41 10.61
C SER A 51 17.56 -14.94 10.31
N THR A 52 16.60 -14.01 10.49
CA THR A 52 16.86 -12.57 10.32
C THR A 52 17.92 -12.08 11.32
N LYS A 53 17.87 -12.57 12.58
CA LYS A 53 18.81 -12.14 13.64
C LYS A 53 20.16 -12.84 13.53
N ASP A 54 20.15 -14.15 13.37
CA ASP A 54 21.35 -14.99 13.51
C ASP A 54 22.14 -15.11 12.20
N GLU A 55 21.47 -14.92 11.05
CA GLU A 55 22.04 -15.08 9.71
C GLU A 55 22.01 -13.75 8.91
N GLU A 56 21.63 -12.63 9.53
CA GLU A 56 21.49 -11.30 8.90
C GLU A 56 20.61 -11.30 7.65
N TYR A 57 19.58 -12.15 7.63
CA TYR A 57 18.71 -12.32 6.47
C TYR A 57 17.73 -11.16 6.33
N ASP A 58 17.51 -10.63 5.11
CA ASP A 58 16.35 -9.75 4.85
C ASP A 58 15.06 -10.50 5.19
N LYS A 59 14.22 -9.90 6.03
CA LYS A 59 13.03 -10.57 6.58
C LYS A 59 12.03 -11.00 5.49
N ALA A 60 11.84 -10.14 4.47
CA ALA A 60 10.91 -10.44 3.39
C ALA A 60 11.46 -11.56 2.51
N LEU A 61 12.74 -11.51 2.18
CA LEU A 61 13.41 -12.55 1.41
C LEU A 61 13.45 -13.88 2.16
N CYS A 62 13.70 -13.83 3.48
CA CYS A 62 13.73 -15.02 4.33
C CYS A 62 12.40 -15.79 4.29
N TYR A 63 11.27 -15.12 4.55
CA TYR A 63 9.99 -15.82 4.55
C TYR A 63 9.61 -16.33 3.15
N LEU A 64 9.94 -15.60 2.09
CA LEU A 64 9.69 -16.03 0.71
C LEU A 64 10.47 -17.29 0.37
N ASN A 65 11.75 -17.34 0.71
CA ASN A 65 12.59 -18.53 0.50
C ASN A 65 12.11 -19.71 1.33
N LYS A 66 11.71 -19.51 2.59
CA LYS A 66 11.12 -20.59 3.40
C LYS A 66 9.86 -21.17 2.73
N LEU A 67 9.01 -20.35 2.13
CA LEU A 67 7.82 -20.80 1.39
C LEU A 67 8.16 -21.54 0.07
N ILE A 68 9.38 -21.45 -0.45
CA ILE A 68 9.84 -22.21 -1.61
C ILE A 68 10.51 -23.53 -1.18
N PHE A 69 11.50 -23.42 -0.28
CA PHE A 69 12.47 -24.50 -0.03
C PHE A 69 12.09 -25.45 1.12
N ASP A 70 11.15 -25.07 1.99
CA ASP A 70 10.67 -25.94 3.04
C ASP A 70 9.94 -27.17 2.43
N SER A 71 10.25 -28.35 2.93
CA SER A 71 9.73 -29.64 2.43
C SER A 71 8.19 -29.71 2.41
N ARG A 72 7.52 -28.97 3.27
CA ARG A 72 6.04 -28.87 3.30
C ARG A 72 5.48 -28.32 1.99
N PHE A 73 6.19 -27.35 1.36
CA PHE A 73 5.77 -26.72 0.11
C PHE A 73 6.29 -27.46 -1.12
N GLN A 74 7.37 -28.21 -1.02
CA GLN A 74 7.89 -29.00 -2.15
C GLN A 74 6.90 -30.07 -2.61
N LYS A 75 6.21 -30.75 -1.67
CA LYS A 75 5.17 -31.75 -2.00
C LYS A 75 3.91 -31.16 -2.63
N LYS A 76 3.62 -29.88 -2.34
CA LYS A 76 2.44 -29.17 -2.84
C LYS A 76 2.83 -27.71 -3.14
N PRO A 77 3.53 -27.44 -4.26
CA PRO A 77 4.11 -26.13 -4.53
C PRO A 77 3.10 -24.99 -4.59
N LEU A 78 3.53 -23.79 -4.18
CA LEU A 78 2.75 -22.55 -4.20
C LEU A 78 2.72 -21.98 -5.61
N THR A 79 2.11 -22.68 -6.57
CA THR A 79 1.96 -22.21 -7.94
C THR A 79 1.22 -20.86 -7.98
N LYS A 80 1.42 -20.09 -9.05
CA LYS A 80 0.74 -18.80 -9.24
C LYS A 80 -0.79 -18.93 -9.16
N ASN A 81 -1.35 -19.99 -9.76
CA ASN A 81 -2.78 -20.25 -9.73
C ASN A 81 -3.28 -20.56 -8.31
N ARG A 82 -2.53 -21.41 -7.56
CA ARG A 82 -2.87 -21.73 -6.17
C ARG A 82 -2.86 -20.49 -5.29
N LEU A 83 -1.83 -19.65 -5.40
CA LEU A 83 -1.78 -18.38 -4.68
C LEU A 83 -2.95 -17.47 -5.07
N GLY A 84 -3.30 -17.39 -6.34
CA GLY A 84 -4.46 -16.63 -6.81
C GLY A 84 -5.79 -17.12 -6.21
N MET A 85 -5.98 -18.43 -6.03
CA MET A 85 -7.19 -18.96 -5.38
C MET A 85 -7.31 -18.56 -3.92
N PHE A 86 -6.20 -18.32 -3.23
CA PHE A 86 -6.18 -17.88 -1.84
C PHE A 86 -6.75 -16.46 -1.65
N ALA A 87 -6.81 -15.65 -2.69
CA ALA A 87 -7.39 -14.31 -2.61
C ALA A 87 -8.83 -14.30 -2.06
N LYS A 88 -9.60 -15.38 -2.28
CA LYS A 88 -10.96 -15.54 -1.75
C LYS A 88 -10.99 -15.73 -0.23
N LYS A 89 -9.86 -16.11 0.39
CA LYS A 89 -9.73 -16.34 1.83
C LYS A 89 -9.25 -15.09 2.58
N LEU A 90 -8.85 -14.03 1.84
CA LEU A 90 -8.38 -12.78 2.46
C LEU A 90 -9.47 -12.17 3.34
N GLN A 91 -9.06 -11.77 4.53
CA GLN A 91 -9.87 -10.98 5.43
C GLN A 91 -9.53 -9.49 5.26
N TYR A 92 -10.54 -8.64 5.28
CA TYR A 92 -10.34 -7.20 5.24
C TYR A 92 -10.69 -6.56 6.57
N CYS A 93 -10.03 -5.47 6.88
CA CYS A 93 -10.41 -4.60 7.99
C CYS A 93 -11.85 -4.06 7.78
N PRO A 94 -12.57 -3.68 8.86
CA PRO A 94 -13.93 -3.19 8.76
C PRO A 94 -14.08 -2.10 7.70
N GLY A 95 -15.11 -2.19 6.87
CA GLY A 95 -15.48 -1.17 5.90
C GLY A 95 -14.65 -1.06 4.61
N VAL A 96 -13.53 -1.78 4.46
CA VAL A 96 -12.58 -1.64 3.31
C VAL A 96 -13.28 -1.76 1.95
N ALA A 97 -14.16 -2.73 1.77
CA ALA A 97 -14.80 -2.96 0.46
C ALA A 97 -15.64 -1.76 -0.02
N GLY A 98 -16.33 -1.08 0.91
CA GLY A 98 -17.17 0.07 0.61
C GLY A 98 -16.44 1.42 0.66
N TYR A 99 -15.28 1.45 1.29
CA TYR A 99 -14.48 2.65 1.51
C TYR A 99 -13.91 3.23 0.20
N LEU A 100 -13.27 2.38 -0.64
CA LEU A 100 -12.57 2.83 -1.84
C LEU A 100 -13.48 3.64 -2.80
N PRO A 101 -14.66 3.13 -3.21
CA PRO A 101 -15.58 3.90 -4.04
C PRO A 101 -16.15 5.13 -3.32
N ARG A 102 -16.31 5.07 -1.99
CA ARG A 102 -16.83 6.19 -1.20
C ARG A 102 -15.85 7.36 -1.13
N ILE A 103 -14.55 7.08 -0.97
CA ILE A 103 -13.51 8.12 -0.98
C ILE A 103 -13.33 8.72 -2.38
N ASN A 104 -13.38 7.91 -3.43
CA ASN A 104 -13.35 8.44 -4.80
C ASN A 104 -14.45 9.45 -5.04
N ARG A 105 -15.69 9.12 -4.68
CA ARG A 105 -16.85 10.00 -4.82
C ARG A 105 -16.71 11.26 -3.95
N TYR A 106 -16.21 11.12 -2.72
CA TYR A 106 -15.95 12.26 -1.85
C TYR A 106 -14.99 13.26 -2.51
N VAL A 107 -13.86 12.81 -3.03
CA VAL A 107 -12.88 13.68 -3.70
C VAL A 107 -13.43 14.31 -4.97
N GLU A 108 -14.19 13.56 -5.76
CA GLU A 108 -14.82 14.10 -6.98
C GLU A 108 -15.81 15.21 -6.64
N ASN A 109 -16.65 15.05 -5.61
CA ASN A 109 -17.62 16.04 -5.17
C ASN A 109 -16.93 17.27 -4.58
N GLU A 110 -15.95 17.08 -3.68
CA GLU A 110 -15.18 18.17 -3.06
C GLU A 110 -14.42 18.98 -4.12
N ALA A 111 -13.78 18.32 -5.09
CA ALA A 111 -13.10 18.98 -6.18
C ALA A 111 -14.06 19.78 -7.08
N ALA A 112 -15.25 19.24 -7.34
CA ALA A 112 -16.27 19.90 -8.16
C ALA A 112 -16.75 21.21 -7.50
N SER A 113 -16.89 21.28 -6.16
CA SER A 113 -17.26 22.49 -5.45
C SER A 113 -16.24 23.64 -5.62
N HIS A 114 -14.98 23.30 -5.87
CA HIS A 114 -13.90 24.23 -6.21
C HIS A 114 -13.69 24.44 -7.71
N GLY A 115 -14.59 23.89 -8.56
CA GLY A 115 -14.46 23.94 -10.01
C GLY A 115 -13.28 23.14 -10.59
N LEU A 116 -12.73 22.19 -9.82
CA LEU A 116 -11.57 21.39 -10.20
C LEU A 116 -11.96 20.01 -10.75
N ASN A 117 -11.04 19.37 -11.49
CA ASN A 117 -11.11 17.96 -11.87
C ASN A 117 -9.97 17.22 -11.14
N VAL A 118 -10.26 16.70 -9.95
CA VAL A 118 -9.32 15.92 -9.15
C VAL A 118 -9.82 14.48 -9.04
N LYS A 119 -8.91 13.52 -9.16
CA LYS A 119 -9.20 12.09 -8.97
C LYS A 119 -8.21 11.47 -8.00
N VAL A 120 -8.67 10.47 -7.27
CA VAL A 120 -7.81 9.61 -6.44
C VAL A 120 -7.31 8.42 -7.25
N GLU A 121 -6.07 8.07 -7.06
CA GLU A 121 -5.51 6.78 -7.44
C GLU A 121 -5.04 6.05 -6.18
N HIS A 122 -5.48 4.82 -6.02
CA HIS A 122 -5.10 3.95 -4.92
C HIS A 122 -3.96 3.02 -5.33
N TYR A 123 -3.01 2.81 -4.43
CA TYR A 123 -1.84 1.95 -4.62
C TYR A 123 -1.64 1.05 -3.42
N ILE A 124 -1.28 -0.21 -3.65
CA ILE A 124 -0.79 -1.10 -2.59
C ILE A 124 0.72 -1.20 -2.71
N ILE A 125 1.40 -1.09 -1.57
CA ILE A 125 2.84 -1.27 -1.42
C ILE A 125 3.06 -2.20 -0.23
N SER A 126 3.24 -3.49 -0.48
CA SER A 126 3.19 -4.54 0.55
C SER A 126 4.36 -5.51 0.44
N SER A 127 4.85 -5.97 1.58
CA SER A 127 5.79 -7.10 1.63
C SER A 127 5.10 -8.45 1.44
N GLY A 128 3.79 -8.47 1.22
CA GLY A 128 3.01 -9.69 0.92
C GLY A 128 3.15 -10.14 -0.53
N MET A 129 2.33 -11.10 -0.93
CA MET A 129 2.45 -11.81 -2.20
C MET A 129 1.52 -11.25 -3.28
N LYS A 130 2.10 -10.73 -4.35
CA LYS A 130 1.36 -10.10 -5.46
C LYS A 130 0.38 -11.06 -6.14
N SER A 131 0.73 -12.34 -6.29
CA SER A 131 -0.16 -13.34 -6.89
C SER A 131 -1.48 -13.52 -6.14
N ILE A 132 -1.51 -13.27 -4.82
CA ILE A 132 -2.73 -13.24 -4.01
C ILE A 132 -3.46 -11.93 -4.23
N LEU A 133 -2.75 -10.79 -4.11
CA LEU A 133 -3.33 -9.45 -4.19
C LEU A 133 -3.93 -9.15 -5.57
N ASP A 134 -3.34 -9.65 -6.64
CA ASP A 134 -3.86 -9.46 -8.01
C ASP A 134 -5.23 -10.12 -8.25
N LYS A 135 -5.63 -11.06 -7.40
CA LYS A 135 -6.92 -11.78 -7.48
C LYS A 135 -7.92 -11.39 -6.38
N MET A 136 -7.58 -10.43 -5.52
CA MET A 136 -8.48 -9.97 -4.46
C MET A 136 -9.72 -9.25 -5.01
N SER A 137 -10.84 -9.31 -4.30
CA SER A 137 -12.14 -8.77 -4.75
C SER A 137 -12.12 -7.25 -4.99
N ILE A 138 -11.25 -6.53 -4.29
CA ILE A 138 -11.09 -5.07 -4.39
C ILE A 138 -10.00 -4.62 -5.38
N ARG A 139 -9.36 -5.55 -6.12
CA ARG A 139 -8.26 -5.28 -7.06
C ARG A 139 -8.57 -4.15 -8.05
N LYS A 140 -9.79 -4.08 -8.53
CA LYS A 140 -10.23 -3.12 -9.54
C LYS A 140 -10.08 -1.64 -9.13
N TYR A 141 -9.98 -1.36 -7.84
CA TYR A 141 -9.82 0.02 -7.34
C TYR A 141 -8.36 0.49 -7.33
N PHE A 142 -7.40 -0.42 -7.44
CA PHE A 142 -5.97 -0.09 -7.35
C PHE A 142 -5.34 0.12 -8.71
N LYS A 143 -4.70 1.27 -8.89
CA LYS A 143 -3.94 1.62 -10.10
C LYS A 143 -2.76 0.68 -10.31
N ALA A 144 -2.00 0.41 -9.23
CA ALA A 144 -0.93 -0.56 -9.21
C ALA A 144 -0.81 -1.24 -7.84
N ILE A 145 -0.23 -2.44 -7.84
CA ILE A 145 0.13 -3.21 -6.67
C ILE A 145 1.62 -3.53 -6.77
N TYR A 146 2.39 -3.01 -5.81
CA TYR A 146 3.78 -3.38 -5.59
C TYR A 146 3.81 -4.39 -4.45
N ALA A 147 4.22 -5.60 -4.74
CA ALA A 147 4.30 -6.69 -3.78
C ALA A 147 5.30 -7.75 -4.25
N CYS A 148 5.66 -8.67 -3.37
CA CYS A 148 6.64 -9.71 -3.68
C CYS A 148 6.13 -10.70 -4.73
N GLU A 149 7.00 -11.10 -5.65
CA GLU A 149 6.68 -12.05 -6.71
C GLU A 149 7.68 -13.19 -6.76
N TYR A 150 7.19 -14.39 -7.10
CA TYR A 150 8.01 -15.54 -7.45
C TYR A 150 8.29 -15.62 -8.96
N GLU A 151 9.45 -16.18 -9.29
CA GLU A 151 9.73 -16.78 -10.58
C GLU A 151 9.23 -18.21 -10.58
N TYR A 152 8.62 -18.64 -11.69
CA TYR A 152 8.01 -19.97 -11.81
C TYR A 152 8.67 -20.78 -12.90
N GLY A 153 8.97 -22.06 -12.61
CA GLY A 153 9.50 -23.00 -13.57
C GLY A 153 8.47 -23.50 -14.59
N LYS A 154 8.92 -24.38 -15.49
CA LYS A 154 8.06 -25.03 -16.50
C LYS A 154 6.95 -25.87 -15.85
N ASP A 155 7.21 -26.45 -14.70
CA ASP A 155 6.27 -27.20 -13.84
C ASP A 155 5.31 -26.28 -13.06
N LYS A 156 5.43 -24.97 -13.24
CA LYS A 156 4.65 -23.93 -12.54
C LYS A 156 4.92 -23.85 -11.03
N ALA A 157 5.94 -24.56 -10.51
CA ALA A 157 6.42 -24.39 -9.15
C ALA A 157 7.29 -23.12 -9.02
N PRO A 158 7.32 -22.48 -7.85
CA PRO A 158 8.21 -21.36 -7.63
C PRO A 158 9.67 -21.86 -7.59
N MET A 159 10.54 -21.24 -8.40
CA MET A 159 11.97 -21.56 -8.49
C MET A 159 12.84 -20.60 -7.70
N GLY A 160 12.36 -19.37 -7.50
CA GLY A 160 13.08 -18.30 -6.84
C GLY A 160 12.21 -17.08 -6.62
N VAL A 161 12.79 -16.09 -5.98
CA VAL A 161 12.14 -14.80 -5.73
C VAL A 161 12.46 -13.85 -6.87
N LYS A 162 11.45 -13.43 -7.62
CA LYS A 162 11.57 -12.49 -8.75
C LYS A 162 11.65 -11.03 -8.29
N SER A 163 10.89 -10.68 -7.25
CA SER A 163 10.81 -9.32 -6.73
C SER A 163 10.51 -9.34 -5.25
N VAL A 164 11.24 -8.52 -4.49
CA VAL A 164 11.04 -8.30 -3.05
C VAL A 164 10.62 -6.86 -2.83
N VAL A 165 9.62 -6.66 -1.98
CA VAL A 165 9.21 -5.35 -1.48
C VAL A 165 9.48 -5.33 0.02
N ASN A 166 10.68 -4.88 0.39
CA ASN A 166 11.07 -4.58 1.76
C ASN A 166 10.84 -3.07 2.05
N ASP A 167 11.24 -2.60 3.20
CA ASP A 167 11.10 -1.20 3.64
C ASP A 167 11.77 -0.18 2.70
N ALA A 168 12.96 -0.47 2.17
CA ALA A 168 13.63 0.38 1.20
C ALA A 168 12.86 0.44 -0.13
N MET A 169 12.40 -0.72 -0.63
CA MET A 169 11.61 -0.79 -1.86
C MET A 169 10.24 -0.13 -1.70
N LYS A 170 9.60 -0.21 -0.52
CA LYS A 170 8.36 0.53 -0.24
C LYS A 170 8.55 2.02 -0.49
N THR A 171 9.65 2.59 -0.01
CA THR A 171 10.00 4.00 -0.22
C THR A 171 10.25 4.32 -1.70
N GLN A 172 10.97 3.46 -2.42
CA GLN A 172 11.19 3.63 -3.86
C GLN A 172 9.88 3.67 -4.64
N CYS A 173 8.87 2.88 -4.24
CA CYS A 173 7.55 2.87 -4.87
C CYS A 173 6.86 4.24 -4.83
N LEU A 174 7.04 5.02 -3.75
CA LEU A 174 6.50 6.39 -3.68
C LEU A 174 7.12 7.29 -4.76
N PHE A 175 8.43 7.19 -4.99
CA PHE A 175 9.08 7.93 -6.07
C PHE A 175 8.60 7.47 -7.45
N ARG A 176 8.37 6.18 -7.66
CA ARG A 176 7.77 5.65 -8.90
C ARG A 176 6.40 6.24 -9.16
N ILE A 177 5.53 6.25 -8.15
CA ILE A 177 4.19 6.83 -8.22
C ILE A 177 4.28 8.32 -8.52
N SER A 178 5.15 9.04 -7.80
CA SER A 178 5.34 10.49 -7.98
C SER A 178 5.78 10.83 -9.40
N LYS A 179 6.72 10.09 -9.94
CA LYS A 179 7.26 10.31 -11.29
C LYS A 179 6.39 9.74 -12.42
N GLY A 180 5.41 8.87 -12.08
CA GLY A 180 4.62 8.14 -13.08
C GLY A 180 5.35 6.97 -13.72
N LYS A 181 6.46 6.52 -13.12
CA LYS A 181 7.26 5.36 -13.55
C LYS A 181 6.77 4.10 -12.84
N ILE A 182 5.55 3.67 -13.21
CA ILE A 182 4.81 2.62 -12.48
C ILE A 182 5.41 1.22 -12.69
N GLY A 183 5.91 0.94 -13.88
CA GLY A 183 6.55 -0.35 -14.19
C GLY A 183 7.94 -0.47 -13.56
N LEU A 184 8.28 -1.65 -13.00
CA LEU A 184 9.60 -1.86 -12.39
C LEU A 184 10.77 -1.72 -13.39
N HIS A 185 10.52 -1.95 -14.68
CA HIS A 185 11.48 -1.76 -15.77
C HIS A 185 11.74 -0.29 -16.10
N GLU A 186 10.86 0.63 -15.70
CA GLU A 186 11.03 2.05 -15.99
C GLU A 186 12.09 2.68 -15.09
N ASN A 187 12.90 3.59 -15.64
CA ASN A 187 13.97 4.26 -14.90
C ASN A 187 13.42 5.26 -13.88
N VAL A 188 13.39 4.85 -12.61
CA VAL A 188 12.96 5.71 -11.50
C VAL A 188 13.95 6.84 -11.19
N ASN A 189 15.21 6.71 -11.62
CA ASN A 189 16.26 7.70 -11.37
C ASN A 189 16.24 8.85 -12.38
N GLU A 190 15.42 8.75 -13.44
CA GLU A 190 15.25 9.85 -14.38
C GLU A 190 14.95 11.18 -13.68
N ARG A 191 15.68 12.23 -14.05
CA ARG A 191 15.47 13.57 -13.48
C ARG A 191 14.17 14.16 -14.00
N ILE A 192 13.27 14.49 -13.10
CA ILE A 192 12.01 15.19 -13.40
C ILE A 192 12.17 16.68 -13.04
N LYS A 193 11.82 17.56 -13.97
CA LYS A 193 11.81 19.02 -13.72
C LYS A 193 10.84 19.36 -12.59
N LYS A 194 11.17 20.37 -11.78
CA LYS A 194 10.29 20.88 -10.73
C LYS A 194 8.92 21.26 -11.34
N GLY A 195 7.84 20.76 -10.75
CA GLY A 195 6.46 20.95 -11.24
C GLY A 195 5.99 19.98 -12.32
N ALA A 196 6.85 19.08 -12.83
CA ALA A 196 6.49 18.10 -13.86
C ALA A 196 6.19 16.69 -13.28
N PHE A 197 6.20 16.54 -11.96
CA PHE A 197 5.81 15.29 -11.31
C PHE A 197 4.36 14.94 -11.66
N ARG A 198 4.11 13.66 -11.93
CA ARG A 198 2.76 13.17 -12.22
C ARG A 198 1.84 13.34 -11.00
N ILE A 199 2.32 12.97 -9.82
CA ILE A 199 1.66 13.18 -8.53
C ILE A 199 2.74 13.70 -7.58
N PRO A 200 2.76 15.01 -7.25
CA PRO A 200 3.68 15.55 -6.27
C PRO A 200 3.48 14.90 -4.90
N PHE A 201 4.53 14.77 -4.11
CA PHE A 201 4.42 14.20 -2.76
C PHE A 201 3.41 14.94 -1.88
N SER A 202 3.25 16.25 -2.04
CA SER A 202 2.22 17.04 -1.35
C SER A 202 0.78 16.61 -1.67
N GLN A 203 0.59 15.76 -2.66
CA GLN A 203 -0.69 15.15 -3.03
C GLN A 203 -0.69 13.63 -2.76
N MET A 204 0.20 13.15 -1.88
CA MET A 204 0.28 11.76 -1.49
C MET A 204 -0.09 11.57 -0.03
N ILE A 205 -0.79 10.48 0.24
CA ILE A 205 -1.13 10.01 1.57
C ILE A 205 -0.61 8.58 1.69
N TYR A 206 0.22 8.28 2.68
CA TYR A 206 0.67 6.94 3.00
C TYR A 206 -0.05 6.42 4.24
N ILE A 207 -0.58 5.20 4.18
CA ILE A 207 -1.28 4.54 5.28
C ILE A 207 -0.61 3.19 5.52
N GLY A 208 -0.12 2.96 6.74
CA GLY A 208 0.56 1.73 7.13
C GLY A 208 0.47 1.50 8.64
N ASP A 209 0.86 0.30 9.10
CA ASP A 209 0.70 -0.11 10.50
C ASP A 209 2.02 -0.37 11.24
N GLY A 210 3.13 -0.57 10.52
CA GLY A 210 4.32 -1.19 11.07
C GLY A 210 5.66 -0.53 10.77
N ASP A 211 6.69 -1.16 11.32
CA ASP A 211 8.07 -0.64 11.27
C ASP A 211 8.59 -0.55 9.83
N THR A 212 8.17 -1.46 8.95
CA THR A 212 8.55 -1.45 7.53
C THR A 212 7.97 -0.27 6.75
N ASP A 213 6.98 0.44 7.31
CA ASP A 213 6.35 1.60 6.70
C ASP A 213 7.00 2.92 7.12
N ILE A 214 7.78 2.90 8.22
CA ILE A 214 8.40 4.11 8.80
C ILE A 214 9.21 4.91 7.77
N PRO A 215 10.09 4.31 6.96
CA PRO A 215 10.84 5.06 5.95
C PRO A 215 9.91 5.75 4.93
N SER A 216 8.87 5.05 4.48
CA SER A 216 7.88 5.58 3.54
C SER A 216 7.05 6.71 4.15
N MET A 217 6.60 6.57 5.39
CA MET A 217 5.89 7.62 6.14
C MET A 217 6.76 8.86 6.30
N THR A 218 8.03 8.67 6.69
CA THR A 218 9.01 9.75 6.88
C THR A 218 9.23 10.51 5.57
N VAL A 219 9.46 9.79 4.47
CA VAL A 219 9.67 10.40 3.14
C VAL A 219 8.42 11.12 2.67
N ALA A 220 7.24 10.51 2.77
CA ALA A 220 5.98 11.16 2.38
C ALA A 220 5.82 12.51 3.09
N ARG A 221 6.01 12.55 4.41
CA ARG A 221 5.91 13.77 5.21
C ARG A 221 7.01 14.80 4.88
N LYS A 222 8.26 14.35 4.77
CA LYS A 222 9.40 15.22 4.45
C LYS A 222 9.19 16.02 3.16
N TYR A 223 8.49 15.44 2.19
CA TYR A 223 8.21 16.08 0.90
C TYR A 223 6.81 16.71 0.82
N GLY A 224 6.19 16.99 1.98
CA GLY A 224 4.93 17.74 2.09
C GLY A 224 3.65 16.92 1.92
N GLY A 225 3.76 15.60 1.85
CA GLY A 225 2.62 14.68 1.88
C GLY A 225 2.18 14.32 3.30
N HIS A 226 1.30 13.34 3.41
CA HIS A 226 0.72 12.91 4.68
C HIS A 226 1.02 11.44 4.96
N ALA A 227 1.15 11.10 6.25
CA ALA A 227 1.26 9.73 6.71
C ALA A 227 0.28 9.50 7.86
N ILE A 228 -0.46 8.40 7.78
CA ILE A 228 -1.40 7.93 8.80
C ILE A 228 -0.92 6.57 9.28
N ALA A 229 -0.59 6.45 10.55
CA ALA A 229 -0.32 5.18 11.17
C ALA A 229 -1.64 4.55 11.61
N VAL A 230 -1.87 3.30 11.21
CA VAL A 230 -3.07 2.57 11.61
C VAL A 230 -2.70 1.36 12.47
N TYR A 231 -3.61 0.92 13.32
CA TYR A 231 -3.42 -0.29 14.10
C TYR A 231 -4.61 -1.24 13.89
N PRO A 232 -4.35 -2.53 13.59
CA PRO A 232 -5.37 -3.56 13.62
C PRO A 232 -5.86 -3.78 15.05
N PRO A 233 -6.98 -4.51 15.27
CA PRO A 233 -7.46 -4.80 16.59
C PRO A 233 -6.40 -5.43 17.49
N GLY A 234 -6.31 -4.96 18.74
CA GLY A 234 -5.38 -5.49 19.76
C GLY A 234 -4.51 -4.42 20.41
N GLN A 235 -4.31 -4.56 21.74
CA GLN A 235 -3.58 -3.58 22.55
C GLN A 235 -2.10 -3.45 22.16
N LYS A 236 -1.42 -4.58 21.86
CA LYS A 236 -0.01 -4.60 21.48
C LYS A 236 0.24 -3.85 20.17
N ALA A 237 -0.61 -4.05 19.18
CA ALA A 237 -0.55 -3.34 17.90
C ALA A 237 -0.76 -1.83 18.11
N LYS A 238 -1.78 -1.46 18.91
CA LYS A 238 -2.05 -0.05 19.24
C LYS A 238 -0.84 0.62 19.89
N LYS A 239 -0.21 -0.01 20.89
CA LYS A 239 0.97 0.54 21.58
C LYS A 239 2.14 0.80 20.63
N ARG A 240 2.45 -0.17 19.73
CA ARG A 240 3.48 -0.01 18.69
C ARG A 240 3.18 1.16 17.77
N THR A 241 1.98 1.24 17.23
CA THR A 241 1.58 2.30 16.30
C THR A 241 1.54 3.68 16.97
N MET A 242 1.18 3.75 18.26
CA MET A 242 1.30 4.98 19.05
C MET A 242 2.75 5.44 19.16
N GLY A 243 3.72 4.52 19.29
CA GLY A 243 5.16 4.84 19.22
C GLY A 243 5.53 5.55 17.93
N ILE A 244 5.12 5.03 16.77
CA ILE A 244 5.35 5.65 15.45
C ILE A 244 4.83 7.09 15.40
N PHE A 245 3.66 7.34 15.98
CA PHE A 245 3.08 8.68 16.08
C PHE A 245 3.88 9.59 17.02
N HIS A 246 4.22 9.14 18.22
CA HIS A 246 4.98 9.92 19.20
C HIS A 246 6.39 10.27 18.70
N ASP A 247 7.03 9.37 17.94
CA ASP A 247 8.32 9.62 17.29
C ASP A 247 8.20 10.60 16.09
N GLY A 248 7.01 11.13 15.83
CA GLY A 248 6.78 12.06 14.73
C GLY A 248 6.90 11.43 13.33
N ARG A 249 6.85 10.09 13.22
CA ARG A 249 6.94 9.39 11.92
C ARG A 249 5.62 9.47 11.12
N ALA A 250 4.48 9.48 11.82
CA ALA A 250 3.16 9.72 11.23
C ALA A 250 2.56 11.00 11.82
N ALA A 251 1.70 11.70 11.05
CA ALA A 251 0.99 12.88 11.51
C ALA A 251 -0.32 12.53 12.24
N TYR A 252 -0.84 11.36 11.96
CA TYR A 252 -2.12 10.88 12.49
C TYR A 252 -2.03 9.41 12.86
N VAL A 253 -2.88 9.01 13.81
CA VAL A 253 -3.03 7.62 14.24
C VAL A 253 -4.53 7.29 14.40
N ALA A 254 -4.93 6.11 13.93
CA ALA A 254 -6.30 5.62 14.06
C ALA A 254 -6.34 4.08 14.08
N ALA A 255 -7.47 3.52 14.51
CA ALA A 255 -7.75 2.11 14.25
C ALA A 255 -7.87 1.86 12.74
N ALA A 256 -7.49 0.68 12.27
CA ALA A 256 -7.69 0.23 10.89
C ALA A 256 -9.17 -0.08 10.63
N ASP A 257 -10.01 0.91 10.79
CA ASP A 257 -11.47 0.86 10.57
C ASP A 257 -11.84 1.84 9.45
N TYR A 258 -12.21 1.28 8.31
CA TYR A 258 -12.61 1.99 7.09
C TYR A 258 -14.12 2.16 6.97
N SER A 259 -14.88 1.88 8.03
CA SER A 259 -16.32 2.06 8.06
C SER A 259 -16.70 3.54 7.92
N ARG A 260 -17.92 3.79 7.44
CA ARG A 260 -18.43 5.15 7.31
C ARG A 260 -18.47 5.84 8.68
N GLY A 261 -17.90 7.05 8.75
CA GLY A 261 -17.85 7.86 9.96
C GLY A 261 -16.77 7.45 10.97
N SER A 262 -15.94 6.42 10.66
CA SER A 262 -14.82 6.05 11.50
C SER A 262 -13.81 7.19 11.66
N LYS A 263 -12.99 7.14 12.72
CA LYS A 263 -11.94 8.14 12.96
C LYS A 263 -10.94 8.22 11.79
N LEU A 264 -10.60 7.08 11.18
CA LEU A 264 -9.72 7.02 10.01
C LEU A 264 -10.35 7.74 8.81
N GLU A 265 -11.65 7.50 8.54
CA GLU A 265 -12.33 8.19 7.44
C GLU A 265 -12.42 9.70 7.67
N GLN A 266 -12.65 10.15 8.91
CA GLN A 266 -12.70 11.57 9.26
C GLN A 266 -11.32 12.24 9.01
N ILE A 267 -10.24 11.64 9.53
CA ILE A 267 -8.86 12.13 9.31
C ILE A 267 -8.57 12.23 7.80
N LEU A 268 -8.90 11.18 7.06
CA LEU A 268 -8.62 11.14 5.63
C LEU A 268 -9.40 12.21 4.86
N LYS A 269 -10.67 12.42 5.18
CA LYS A 269 -11.48 13.48 4.55
C LYS A 269 -10.93 14.89 4.83
N THR A 270 -10.47 15.13 6.05
CA THR A 270 -9.80 16.40 6.41
C THR A 270 -8.55 16.61 5.55
N ILE A 271 -7.66 15.60 5.47
CA ILE A 271 -6.44 15.69 4.64
C ILE A 271 -6.79 15.91 3.16
N LEU A 272 -7.78 15.19 2.63
CA LEU A 272 -8.20 15.31 1.24
C LEU A 272 -8.77 16.68 0.94
N LYS A 273 -9.60 17.23 1.82
CA LYS A 273 -10.13 18.58 1.70
C LYS A 273 -9.01 19.62 1.65
N ASP A 274 -8.11 19.61 2.62
CA ASP A 274 -6.95 20.53 2.68
C ASP A 274 -6.08 20.42 1.42
N THR A 275 -5.89 19.19 0.91
CA THR A 275 -5.11 18.94 -0.31
C THR A 275 -5.80 19.55 -1.53
N ILE A 276 -7.12 19.40 -1.64
CA ILE A 276 -7.91 19.96 -2.75
C ILE A 276 -7.91 21.48 -2.69
N GLU A 277 -8.08 22.09 -1.52
CA GLU A 277 -7.99 23.54 -1.31
C GLU A 277 -6.61 24.10 -1.72
N LYS A 278 -5.51 23.43 -1.33
CA LYS A 278 -4.16 23.79 -1.78
C LYS A 278 -4.01 23.73 -3.31
N ILE A 279 -4.59 22.71 -3.94
CA ILE A 279 -4.60 22.58 -5.40
C ILE A 279 -5.38 23.74 -6.04
N ALA A 280 -6.52 24.13 -5.46
CA ALA A 280 -7.35 25.26 -5.92
C ALA A 280 -6.58 26.59 -5.83
N ASN A 281 -5.96 26.84 -4.69
CA ASN A 281 -5.20 28.08 -4.46
C ASN A 281 -3.98 28.19 -5.39
N CYS A 282 -3.26 27.10 -5.62
CA CYS A 282 -2.15 27.07 -6.58
C CYS A 282 -2.59 27.32 -8.04
N GLN A 283 -3.85 27.12 -8.37
CA GLN A 283 -4.38 27.43 -9.69
C GLN A 283 -4.73 28.91 -9.82
N ARG A 284 -5.40 29.49 -8.81
CA ARG A 284 -5.75 30.94 -8.77
C ARG A 284 -4.53 31.84 -8.76
N GLY A 285 -3.42 31.46 -8.11
CA GLY A 285 -2.18 32.23 -8.11
C GLY A 285 -1.34 32.11 -9.38
N ARG A 286 -1.82 31.42 -10.41
CA ARG A 286 -1.19 31.30 -11.74
C ARG A 286 -2.03 31.92 -12.86
N GLU A 287 -3.25 32.34 -12.56
CA GLU A 287 -4.12 33.20 -13.37
C GLU A 287 -3.86 34.68 -13.03
#